data_5304253736296f6530a8805cd26035d6
#
_entry.id   5304253736296f6530a8805cd26035d6
#
_cell.length_a   1.000
_cell.length_b   1.000
_cell.length_c   1.000
_cell.angle_alpha   90.00
_cell.angle_beta   90.00
_cell.angle_gamma   90.00
#
_symmetry.space_group_name_H-M   'P 1'
#
loop_
_entity.id
_entity.type
_entity.pdbx_description
1 polymer ?
#
loop_
_entity_poly.entity_id
_entity_poly.type
_entity_poly.pdbx_seq_one_letter_code
_entity_poly.pdbx_strand_id
1 'polypeptide(L)'
;MKRSLLFFGIGALTMLASCDSTPKGYVVNGEITSATEGTIYLKRVEDKTFSVIDSAQIVNGKFTLTGELLNGAEAYGLTTSRTDNSPLLFFLENANVNVSMNEESKQISVEGSESDTFFRKVQSYAKAEGFQIDTLIAHHPDSPVGAYFLMKSYSWGYDTKGLKAIRSSLSPSLANSFYMEQLNDLISRKEQVEVGQIAPDINLPNPDGELVSLSSLRGKYVLLDFWASWCPDCRREIPEVVNAYEKLKDKNFTIYSVSLDRAKEPWVKGIEQYNLNWTHVSELKYWQSEVVNRYAIRWIPAYFLLDPQGKILSVDLESDGLVKSLKAVFGEY
;
A
#
# COMPACT_ATOMS: atom_id res chain seq x y z
N MET A 1 55.62 53.29 50.49
CA MET A 1 55.24 51.88 50.46
C MET A 1 53.78 51.84 50.06
N LYS A 2 53.47 51.59 48.77
CA LYS A 2 52.11 51.46 48.27
C LYS A 2 51.94 50.00 47.76
N ARG A 3 51.07 49.22 48.37
CA ARG A 3 50.69 47.84 47.95
C ARG A 3 49.55 47.94 46.92
N SER A 4 49.82 47.50 45.69
CA SER A 4 48.79 47.29 44.66
C SER A 4 48.21 45.94 44.88
N LEU A 5 46.88 45.86 44.99
CA LEU A 5 46.08 44.64 44.92
C LEU A 5 45.66 44.39 43.47
N LEU A 6 46.12 43.28 42.92
CA LEU A 6 45.62 42.75 41.64
C LEU A 6 44.37 41.92 41.94
N PHE A 7 43.25 42.33 41.35
CA PHE A 7 42.04 41.50 41.28
C PHE A 7 42.13 40.58 40.05
N PHE A 8 42.17 39.27 40.28
CA PHE A 8 41.99 38.29 39.25
C PHE A 8 40.46 38.04 39.10
N GLY A 9 39.88 38.48 37.98
CA GLY A 9 38.54 38.14 37.60
C GLY A 9 38.50 36.75 37.00
N ILE A 10 37.85 35.78 37.68
CA ILE A 10 37.56 34.47 37.15
C ILE A 10 36.31 34.59 36.30
N GLY A 11 36.48 34.62 34.96
CA GLY A 11 35.39 34.51 34.01
C GLY A 11 34.85 33.08 33.98
N ALA A 12 33.68 32.85 34.56
CA ALA A 12 32.96 31.61 34.43
C ALA A 12 32.42 31.49 32.99
N LEU A 13 33.07 30.65 32.17
CA LEU A 13 32.61 30.25 30.84
C LEU A 13 31.47 29.23 31.04
N THR A 14 30.22 29.68 31.02
CA THR A 14 29.05 28.80 30.98
C THR A 14 28.98 28.16 29.61
N MET A 15 29.49 26.94 29.47
CA MET A 15 29.16 26.08 28.34
C MET A 15 27.66 25.74 28.41
N LEU A 16 26.89 26.36 27.54
CA LEU A 16 25.53 25.88 27.21
C LEU A 16 25.69 24.57 26.44
N ALA A 17 25.66 23.47 27.16
CA ALA A 17 25.45 22.17 26.55
C ALA A 17 24.02 22.15 25.99
N SER A 18 23.89 22.37 24.69
CA SER A 18 22.67 22.03 23.95
C SER A 18 22.55 20.51 23.98
N CYS A 19 21.77 19.99 24.93
CA CYS A 19 21.29 18.63 24.82
C CYS A 19 20.22 18.58 23.73
N ASP A 20 20.62 18.22 22.53
CA ASP A 20 19.73 17.69 21.50
C ASP A 20 19.23 16.31 21.95
N SER A 21 18.36 16.28 22.95
CA SER A 21 17.62 15.08 23.29
C SER A 21 16.36 15.07 22.42
N THR A 22 16.41 14.37 21.30
CA THR A 22 15.19 13.94 20.60
C THR A 22 14.25 13.35 21.66
N PRO A 23 12.98 13.79 21.71
CA PRO A 23 12.00 13.24 22.64
C PRO A 23 11.95 11.72 22.49
N LYS A 24 11.91 10.97 23.60
CA LYS A 24 11.83 9.51 23.57
C LYS A 24 10.50 9.01 23.00
N GLY A 25 9.51 9.88 22.79
CA GLY A 25 8.21 9.54 22.29
C GLY A 25 7.51 10.77 21.69
N TYR A 26 6.28 10.56 21.25
CA TYR A 26 5.44 11.65 20.77
C TYR A 26 4.46 12.14 21.85
N VAL A 27 4.14 13.42 21.77
CA VAL A 27 3.00 14.03 22.43
C VAL A 27 2.19 14.78 21.38
N VAL A 28 0.98 14.32 21.08
CA VAL A 28 0.06 15.02 20.18
C VAL A 28 -0.94 15.81 21.03
N ASN A 29 -0.82 17.12 21.02
CA ASN A 29 -1.80 18.04 21.60
C ASN A 29 -2.76 18.47 20.49
N GLY A 30 -4.01 18.02 20.56
CA GLY A 30 -4.99 18.25 19.52
C GLY A 30 -6.10 19.18 19.94
N GLU A 31 -6.57 20.00 18.97
CA GLU A 31 -7.79 20.77 19.07
C GLU A 31 -8.70 20.39 17.90
N ILE A 32 -9.95 20.01 18.19
CA ILE A 32 -10.96 19.68 17.19
C ILE A 32 -12.13 20.67 17.30
N THR A 33 -12.43 21.32 16.17
CA THR A 33 -13.50 22.33 16.11
C THR A 33 -14.87 21.76 15.76
N SER A 34 -14.92 20.52 15.25
CA SER A 34 -16.16 19.81 14.89
C SER A 34 -16.77 18.99 16.02
N ALA A 35 -16.09 18.87 17.16
CA ALA A 35 -16.59 18.10 18.33
C ALA A 35 -16.05 18.71 19.63
N THR A 36 -16.91 18.83 20.66
CA THR A 36 -16.51 19.29 22.02
C THR A 36 -16.25 18.16 22.97
N GLU A 37 -16.86 17.00 22.76
CA GLU A 37 -16.75 15.78 23.57
C GLU A 37 -16.72 14.55 22.68
N GLY A 38 -16.29 13.41 23.20
CA GLY A 38 -16.25 12.12 22.50
C GLY A 38 -14.87 11.46 22.58
N THR A 39 -14.56 10.64 21.60
CA THR A 39 -13.29 9.92 21.52
C THR A 39 -12.61 10.22 20.20
N ILE A 40 -11.34 10.60 20.24
CA ILE A 40 -10.47 10.66 19.06
C ILE A 40 -9.71 9.34 18.95
N TYR A 41 -9.59 8.81 17.73
CA TYR A 41 -8.85 7.60 17.43
C TYR A 41 -7.64 7.94 16.56
N LEU A 42 -6.48 7.43 16.96
CA LEU A 42 -5.26 7.43 16.15
C LEU A 42 -5.21 6.12 15.38
N LYS A 43 -5.15 6.21 14.06
CA LYS A 43 -5.16 5.05 13.17
C LYS A 43 -3.87 4.97 12.37
N ARG A 44 -3.27 3.77 12.32
CA ARG A 44 -2.18 3.48 11.39
C ARG A 44 -2.72 3.34 9.98
N VAL A 45 -1.99 3.89 9.02
CA VAL A 45 -2.26 3.73 7.59
C VAL A 45 -1.64 2.40 7.13
N GLU A 46 -2.48 1.44 6.84
CA GLU A 46 -2.09 0.19 6.18
C GLU A 46 -2.36 0.31 4.67
N ASP A 47 -2.08 -0.71 3.87
CA ASP A 47 -2.18 -0.59 2.41
C ASP A 47 -3.52 0.02 1.94
N LYS A 48 -4.64 -0.66 2.23
CA LYS A 48 -6.00 -0.23 1.84
C LYS A 48 -6.96 -0.09 3.03
N THR A 49 -6.44 -0.15 4.25
CA THR A 49 -7.20 -0.14 5.48
C THR A 49 -6.57 0.76 6.54
N PHE A 50 -7.28 0.94 7.65
CA PHE A 50 -6.81 1.70 8.79
C PHE A 50 -7.08 0.89 10.06
N SER A 51 -6.05 0.67 10.88
CA SER A 51 -6.18 0.03 12.19
C SER A 51 -6.07 1.05 13.31
N VAL A 52 -6.95 0.94 14.31
CA VAL A 52 -6.87 1.79 15.52
C VAL A 52 -5.70 1.32 16.36
N ILE A 53 -4.76 2.22 16.66
CA ILE A 53 -3.61 1.95 17.52
C ILE A 53 -3.70 2.62 18.88
N ASP A 54 -4.42 3.75 18.97
CA ASP A 54 -4.60 4.49 20.22
C ASP A 54 -5.88 5.33 20.16
N SER A 55 -6.31 5.84 21.33
CA SER A 55 -7.44 6.74 21.44
C SER A 55 -7.36 7.60 22.70
N ALA A 56 -7.96 8.79 22.65
CA ALA A 56 -8.07 9.69 23.77
C ALA A 56 -9.47 10.30 23.88
N GLN A 57 -9.84 10.77 25.08
CA GLN A 57 -11.08 11.53 25.27
C GLN A 57 -10.91 12.96 24.77
N ILE A 58 -11.94 13.44 24.10
CA ILE A 58 -12.09 14.86 23.72
C ILE A 58 -12.81 15.54 24.88
N VAL A 59 -12.21 16.59 25.43
CA VAL A 59 -12.78 17.41 26.50
C VAL A 59 -12.69 18.88 26.10
N ASN A 60 -13.83 19.53 25.96
CA ASN A 60 -13.90 20.91 25.48
C ASN A 60 -13.17 21.14 24.14
N GLY A 61 -13.29 20.19 23.21
CA GLY A 61 -12.66 20.24 21.91
C GLY A 61 -11.16 19.94 21.91
N LYS A 62 -10.57 19.51 23.02
CA LYS A 62 -9.13 19.23 23.17
C LYS A 62 -8.87 17.77 23.51
N PHE A 63 -7.74 17.25 23.05
CA PHE A 63 -7.27 15.91 23.37
C PHE A 63 -5.74 15.85 23.45
N THR A 64 -5.22 14.83 24.11
CA THR A 64 -3.79 14.54 24.12
C THR A 64 -3.59 13.04 23.89
N LEU A 65 -2.73 12.68 22.94
CA LEU A 65 -2.24 11.32 22.72
C LEU A 65 -0.74 11.30 22.99
N THR A 66 -0.26 10.23 23.63
CA THR A 66 1.16 10.06 23.97
C THR A 66 1.60 8.65 23.69
N GLY A 67 2.82 8.49 23.17
CA GLY A 67 3.36 7.16 22.89
C GLY A 67 4.78 7.24 22.34
N GLU A 68 5.26 6.15 21.82
CA GLU A 68 6.59 6.03 21.22
C GLU A 68 6.50 5.32 19.88
N LEU A 69 7.17 5.88 18.86
CA LEU A 69 7.34 5.25 17.56
C LEU A 69 8.72 4.58 17.54
N LEU A 70 8.73 3.24 17.45
CA LEU A 70 9.97 2.46 17.47
C LEU A 70 10.70 2.47 16.12
N ASN A 71 9.96 2.67 15.03
CA ASN A 71 10.45 2.52 13.66
C ASN A 71 10.53 3.85 12.88
N GLY A 72 10.56 4.97 13.60
CA GLY A 72 10.63 6.31 13.02
C GLY A 72 9.27 6.89 12.62
N ALA A 73 9.29 7.96 11.84
CA ALA A 73 8.09 8.68 11.45
C ALA A 73 7.24 7.89 10.44
N GLU A 74 5.93 7.89 10.66
CA GLU A 74 4.95 7.19 9.81
C GLU A 74 3.72 8.07 9.58
N ALA A 75 2.94 7.76 8.53
CA ALA A 75 1.64 8.37 8.31
C ALA A 75 0.57 7.72 9.19
N TYR A 76 -0.16 8.56 9.89
CA TYR A 76 -1.32 8.19 10.72
C TYR A 76 -2.54 8.98 10.31
N GLY A 77 -3.69 8.55 10.79
CA GLY A 77 -4.95 9.26 10.63
C GLY A 77 -5.63 9.54 11.95
N LEU A 78 -6.24 10.72 12.08
CA LEU A 78 -7.10 11.10 13.20
C LEU A 78 -8.55 11.14 12.77
N THR A 79 -9.45 10.60 13.61
CA THR A 79 -10.90 10.61 13.37
C THR A 79 -11.66 10.38 14.70
N THR A 80 -12.87 10.90 14.78
CA THR A 80 -13.80 10.63 15.90
C THR A 80 -14.58 9.32 15.73
N SER A 81 -14.52 8.71 14.55
CA SER A 81 -15.21 7.44 14.26
C SER A 81 -14.25 6.25 14.24
N ARG A 82 -14.52 5.25 15.10
CA ARG A 82 -13.73 4.01 15.13
C ARG A 82 -13.75 3.25 13.81
N THR A 83 -14.84 3.31 13.06
CA THR A 83 -15.06 2.56 11.81
C THR A 83 -14.78 3.36 10.56
N ASP A 84 -14.46 4.67 10.66
CA ASP A 84 -14.16 5.51 9.51
C ASP A 84 -12.92 4.99 8.75
N ASN A 85 -13.03 4.94 7.43
CA ASN A 85 -11.96 4.55 6.50
C ASN A 85 -11.38 5.75 5.74
N SER A 86 -11.65 6.98 6.21
CA SER A 86 -11.16 8.23 5.61
C SER A 86 -10.71 9.23 6.67
N PRO A 87 -9.83 8.83 7.62
CA PRO A 87 -9.34 9.71 8.67
C PRO A 87 -8.51 10.87 8.07
N LEU A 88 -8.33 11.92 8.84
CA LEU A 88 -7.45 13.04 8.46
C LEU A 88 -5.99 12.63 8.64
N LEU A 89 -5.26 12.57 7.54
CA LEU A 89 -3.89 12.07 7.51
C LEU A 89 -2.87 13.12 7.93
N PHE A 90 -1.88 12.67 8.69
CA PHE A 90 -0.69 13.45 9.06
C PHE A 90 0.51 12.53 9.27
N PHE A 91 1.72 13.10 9.24
CA PHE A 91 2.92 12.38 9.64
C PHE A 91 3.22 12.62 11.11
N LEU A 92 3.36 11.53 11.85
CA LEU A 92 3.73 11.53 13.27
C LEU A 92 5.16 11.03 13.42
N GLU A 93 5.93 11.74 14.25
CA GLU A 93 7.28 11.39 14.67
C GLU A 93 7.42 11.58 16.19
N ASN A 94 8.48 11.08 16.79
CA ASN A 94 8.72 11.25 18.23
C ASN A 94 9.09 12.72 18.50
N ALA A 95 8.08 13.54 18.69
CA ALA A 95 8.15 14.98 18.92
C ALA A 95 6.92 15.49 19.68
N ASN A 96 6.97 16.75 20.10
CA ASN A 96 5.79 17.47 20.54
C ASN A 96 5.05 18.04 19.32
N VAL A 97 3.90 17.46 18.99
CA VAL A 97 3.11 17.78 17.81
C VAL A 97 1.81 18.46 18.23
N ASN A 98 1.51 19.62 17.65
CA ASN A 98 0.24 20.31 17.83
C ASN A 98 -0.62 20.10 16.60
N VAL A 99 -1.87 19.69 16.82
CA VAL A 99 -2.83 19.41 15.74
C VAL A 99 -4.07 20.26 15.92
N SER A 100 -4.48 20.98 14.87
CA SER A 100 -5.82 21.59 14.79
C SER A 100 -6.57 20.93 13.64
N MET A 101 -7.78 20.43 13.92
CA MET A 101 -8.54 19.67 12.94
C MET A 101 -10.03 19.99 12.94
N ASN A 102 -10.64 19.77 11.76
CA ASN A 102 -12.08 19.80 11.56
C ASN A 102 -12.47 18.65 10.61
N GLU A 103 -13.19 17.66 11.11
CA GLU A 103 -13.58 16.49 10.31
C GLU A 103 -14.68 16.82 9.27
N GLU A 104 -15.57 17.77 9.54
CA GLU A 104 -16.64 18.13 8.63
C GLU A 104 -16.08 18.81 7.37
N SER A 105 -15.14 19.74 7.54
CA SER A 105 -14.46 20.41 6.42
C SER A 105 -13.25 19.63 5.87
N LYS A 106 -12.92 18.47 6.45
CA LYS A 106 -11.75 17.64 6.10
C LYS A 106 -10.41 18.42 6.17
N GLN A 107 -10.28 19.31 7.14
CA GLN A 107 -9.07 20.12 7.34
C GLN A 107 -8.29 19.63 8.55
N ILE A 108 -6.97 19.65 8.40
CA ILE A 108 -6.00 19.37 9.48
C ILE A 108 -4.76 20.24 9.28
N SER A 109 -4.33 20.89 10.35
CA SER A 109 -3.06 21.62 10.45
C SER A 109 -2.20 20.95 11.51
N VAL A 110 -0.90 20.82 11.24
CA VAL A 110 0.05 20.12 12.10
C VAL A 110 1.29 21.00 12.25
N GLU A 111 1.73 21.20 13.48
CA GLU A 111 2.95 21.92 13.84
C GLU A 111 3.82 21.04 14.73
N GLY A 112 5.15 21.19 14.63
CA GLY A 112 6.10 20.43 15.43
C GLY A 112 6.50 19.07 14.84
N SER A 113 6.07 18.74 13.61
CA SER A 113 6.55 17.59 12.84
C SER A 113 7.21 18.06 11.55
N GLU A 114 8.50 17.79 11.40
CA GLU A 114 9.24 18.06 10.17
C GLU A 114 8.78 17.15 9.03
N SER A 115 8.51 15.88 9.37
CA SER A 115 7.98 14.89 8.42
C SER A 115 6.61 15.29 7.89
N ASP A 116 5.71 15.84 8.73
CA ASP A 116 4.41 16.32 8.25
C ASP A 116 4.56 17.58 7.38
N THR A 117 5.43 18.50 7.76
CA THR A 117 5.73 19.70 6.94
C THR A 117 6.20 19.30 5.54
N PHE A 118 7.09 18.31 5.45
CA PHE A 118 7.56 17.80 4.16
C PHE A 118 6.47 17.01 3.43
N PHE A 119 5.68 16.21 4.14
CA PHE A 119 4.54 15.51 3.58
C PHE A 119 3.53 16.46 2.90
N ARG A 120 3.14 17.55 3.58
CA ARG A 120 2.24 18.57 3.00
C ARG A 120 2.84 19.19 1.74
N LYS A 121 4.10 19.52 1.78
CA LYS A 121 4.83 20.05 0.62
C LYS A 121 4.77 19.07 -0.56
N VAL A 122 5.14 17.80 -0.34
CA VAL A 122 5.10 16.79 -1.40
C VAL A 122 3.67 16.55 -1.89
N GLN A 123 2.70 16.45 -0.99
CA GLN A 123 1.29 16.25 -1.32
C GLN A 123 0.73 17.32 -2.28
N SER A 124 1.23 18.55 -2.18
CA SER A 124 0.76 19.67 -3.02
C SER A 124 1.16 19.52 -4.50
N TYR A 125 2.20 18.75 -4.83
CA TYR A 125 2.67 18.57 -6.20
C TYR A 125 2.80 17.11 -6.65
N ALA A 126 2.63 16.13 -5.77
CA ALA A 126 2.77 14.71 -6.12
C ALA A 126 1.79 14.20 -7.18
N LYS A 127 0.71 14.95 -7.46
CA LYS A 127 -0.26 14.63 -8.52
C LYS A 127 -0.03 15.43 -9.80
N ALA A 128 0.97 16.31 -9.82
CA ALA A 128 1.28 17.10 -11.00
C ALA A 128 1.86 16.21 -12.12
N GLU A 129 1.56 16.57 -13.36
CA GLU A 129 2.16 15.93 -14.52
C GLU A 129 3.70 16.04 -14.45
N GLY A 130 4.39 14.94 -14.74
CA GLY A 130 5.86 14.88 -14.68
C GLY A 130 6.45 14.65 -13.28
N PHE A 131 5.65 14.44 -12.24
CA PHE A 131 6.19 14.04 -10.94
C PHE A 131 6.90 12.69 -11.02
N GLN A 132 8.13 12.62 -10.50
CA GLN A 132 8.94 11.41 -10.48
C GLN A 132 9.28 11.06 -9.02
N ILE A 133 8.79 9.92 -8.55
CA ILE A 133 9.00 9.47 -7.17
C ILE A 133 10.46 9.08 -6.89
N ASP A 134 11.15 8.51 -7.86
CA ASP A 134 12.57 8.17 -7.78
C ASP A 134 13.45 9.41 -7.63
N THR A 135 13.11 10.50 -8.33
CA THR A 135 13.76 11.80 -8.17
C THR A 135 13.53 12.37 -6.76
N LEU A 136 12.32 12.30 -6.24
CA LEU A 136 12.03 12.71 -4.86
C LEU A 136 12.89 11.93 -3.86
N ILE A 137 12.95 10.60 -3.98
CA ILE A 137 13.72 9.72 -3.10
C ILE A 137 15.23 9.99 -3.24
N ALA A 138 15.74 10.20 -4.44
CA ALA A 138 17.16 10.51 -4.66
C ALA A 138 17.60 11.81 -3.99
N HIS A 139 16.72 12.82 -3.91
CA HIS A 139 17.01 14.09 -3.23
C HIS A 139 16.76 14.07 -1.72
N HIS A 140 15.93 13.15 -1.24
CA HIS A 140 15.53 13.01 0.17
C HIS A 140 15.55 11.54 0.60
N PRO A 141 16.71 10.85 0.52
CA PRO A 141 16.81 9.41 0.73
C PRO A 141 16.52 8.97 2.17
N ASP A 142 16.68 9.86 3.13
CA ASP A 142 16.44 9.66 4.56
C ASP A 142 15.02 9.99 5.01
N SER A 143 14.20 10.56 4.11
CA SER A 143 12.82 10.92 4.43
C SER A 143 11.85 9.75 4.29
N PRO A 144 11.10 9.39 5.35
CA PRO A 144 10.06 8.36 5.27
C PRO A 144 8.88 8.77 4.37
N VAL A 145 8.73 10.06 4.06
CA VAL A 145 7.69 10.59 3.19
C VAL A 145 7.83 10.08 1.76
N GLY A 146 9.07 10.02 1.23
CA GLY A 146 9.34 9.44 -0.09
C GLY A 146 8.95 7.96 -0.15
N ALA A 147 9.32 7.19 0.87
CA ALA A 147 8.95 5.78 0.98
C ALA A 147 7.43 5.58 1.11
N TYR A 148 6.74 6.43 1.87
CA TYR A 148 5.28 6.43 1.95
C TYR A 148 4.62 6.64 0.59
N PHE A 149 5.00 7.70 -0.16
CA PHE A 149 4.42 7.97 -1.47
C PHE A 149 4.71 6.84 -2.47
N LEU A 150 5.93 6.29 -2.44
CA LEU A 150 6.28 5.12 -3.25
C LEU A 150 5.27 3.99 -2.98
N MET A 151 5.13 3.58 -1.73
CA MET A 151 4.26 2.45 -1.36
C MET A 151 2.78 2.73 -1.61
N LYS A 152 2.32 3.96 -1.34
CA LYS A 152 0.90 4.34 -1.46
C LYS A 152 0.44 4.50 -2.89
N SER A 153 1.28 5.07 -3.77
CA SER A 153 0.81 5.58 -5.06
C SER A 153 1.65 5.19 -6.28
N TYR A 154 2.91 4.79 -6.12
CA TYR A 154 3.83 4.65 -7.26
C TYR A 154 4.47 3.27 -7.42
N SER A 155 4.51 2.45 -6.37
CA SER A 155 5.18 1.13 -6.40
C SER A 155 4.65 0.18 -7.49
N TRP A 156 3.44 0.38 -7.92
CA TRP A 156 2.78 -0.42 -8.96
C TRP A 156 3.37 -0.18 -10.36
N GLY A 157 3.85 1.03 -10.67
CA GLY A 157 4.45 1.38 -11.96
C GLY A 157 5.87 0.82 -12.16
N TYR A 158 6.42 0.10 -11.19
CA TYR A 158 7.77 -0.46 -11.26
C TYR A 158 7.75 -1.99 -11.27
N ASP A 159 8.60 -2.56 -12.13
CA ASP A 159 8.97 -3.96 -12.02
C ASP A 159 9.87 -4.21 -10.79
N THR A 160 10.18 -5.47 -10.50
CA THR A 160 11.02 -5.85 -9.36
C THR A 160 12.41 -5.20 -9.42
N LYS A 161 12.98 -5.10 -10.61
CA LYS A 161 14.30 -4.45 -10.81
C LYS A 161 14.24 -2.96 -10.44
N GLY A 162 13.21 -2.26 -10.89
CA GLY A 162 12.98 -0.85 -10.57
C GLY A 162 12.77 -0.62 -9.08
N LEU A 163 11.93 -1.46 -8.44
CA LEU A 163 11.73 -1.39 -6.98
C LEU A 163 13.02 -1.64 -6.19
N LYS A 164 13.86 -2.60 -6.61
CA LYS A 164 15.17 -2.85 -5.99
C LYS A 164 16.13 -1.67 -6.16
N ALA A 165 16.12 -1.03 -7.33
CA ALA A 165 16.93 0.16 -7.58
C ALA A 165 16.49 1.31 -6.66
N ILE A 166 15.20 1.60 -6.56
CA ILE A 166 14.66 2.63 -5.67
C ILE A 166 14.97 2.28 -4.20
N ARG A 167 14.79 1.01 -3.79
CA ARG A 167 15.15 0.57 -2.44
C ARG A 167 16.61 0.86 -2.11
N SER A 168 17.51 0.67 -3.07
CA SER A 168 18.95 0.94 -2.88
C SER A 168 19.27 2.43 -2.81
N SER A 169 18.37 3.31 -3.25
CA SER A 169 18.49 4.77 -3.13
C SER A 169 17.98 5.30 -1.79
N LEU A 170 17.21 4.51 -1.04
CA LEU A 170 16.74 4.87 0.30
C LEU A 170 17.88 4.73 1.32
N SER A 171 17.92 5.64 2.29
CA SER A 171 18.96 5.64 3.33
C SER A 171 18.88 4.41 4.24
N PRO A 172 20.02 3.87 4.68
CA PRO A 172 20.05 2.84 5.71
C PRO A 172 19.35 3.22 7.02
N SER A 173 19.19 4.51 7.31
CA SER A 173 18.43 4.99 8.48
C SER A 173 16.96 4.56 8.46
N LEU A 174 16.40 4.28 7.28
CA LEU A 174 15.04 3.81 7.10
C LEU A 174 14.91 2.29 7.12
N ALA A 175 16.01 1.53 7.30
CA ALA A 175 16.01 0.07 7.15
C ALA A 175 14.95 -0.67 7.99
N ASN A 176 14.66 -0.15 9.18
CA ASN A 176 13.66 -0.70 10.11
C ASN A 176 12.31 0.04 10.03
N SER A 177 12.12 0.95 9.08
CA SER A 177 10.85 1.67 8.94
C SER A 177 9.76 0.77 8.38
N PHE A 178 8.52 1.05 8.75
CA PHE A 178 7.33 0.35 8.26
C PHE A 178 7.27 0.30 6.72
N TYR A 179 7.62 1.39 6.05
CA TYR A 179 7.58 1.43 4.58
C TYR A 179 8.69 0.61 3.94
N MET A 180 9.87 0.50 4.57
CA MET A 180 10.94 -0.36 4.07
C MET A 180 10.59 -1.83 4.22
N GLU A 181 9.93 -2.21 5.32
CA GLU A 181 9.41 -3.57 5.52
C GLU A 181 8.38 -3.91 4.43
N GLN A 182 7.41 -3.03 4.20
CA GLN A 182 6.42 -3.20 3.12
C GLN A 182 7.06 -3.29 1.73
N LEU A 183 8.07 -2.47 1.44
CA LEU A 183 8.77 -2.49 0.15
C LEU A 183 9.53 -3.81 -0.04
N ASN A 184 10.22 -4.29 0.99
CA ASN A 184 10.93 -5.57 0.95
C ASN A 184 9.96 -6.75 0.74
N ASP A 185 8.83 -6.74 1.44
CA ASP A 185 7.78 -7.74 1.27
C ASP A 185 7.16 -7.70 -0.14
N LEU A 186 6.86 -6.52 -0.67
CA LEU A 186 6.37 -6.37 -2.04
C LEU A 186 7.37 -6.89 -3.07
N ILE A 187 8.66 -6.55 -2.93
CA ILE A 187 9.72 -7.05 -3.81
C ILE A 187 9.76 -8.58 -3.76
N SER A 188 9.78 -9.17 -2.57
CA SER A 188 9.82 -10.63 -2.38
C SER A 188 8.62 -11.33 -3.02
N ARG A 189 7.42 -10.78 -2.86
CA ARG A 189 6.21 -11.34 -3.49
C ARG A 189 6.25 -11.23 -5.02
N LYS A 190 6.66 -10.08 -5.56
CA LYS A 190 6.81 -9.90 -7.01
C LYS A 190 7.83 -10.86 -7.62
N GLU A 191 8.95 -11.11 -6.94
CA GLU A 191 9.96 -12.09 -7.37
C GLU A 191 9.40 -13.51 -7.54
N GLN A 192 8.44 -13.90 -6.68
CA GLN A 192 7.82 -15.23 -6.76
C GLN A 192 6.87 -15.39 -7.94
N VAL A 193 6.41 -14.29 -8.53
CA VAL A 193 5.44 -14.29 -9.64
C VAL A 193 5.98 -13.66 -10.91
N GLU A 194 7.29 -13.54 -11.05
CA GLU A 194 7.94 -13.07 -12.28
C GLU A 194 7.87 -14.11 -13.41
N VAL A 195 7.99 -13.62 -14.63
CA VAL A 195 8.12 -14.48 -15.81
C VAL A 195 9.27 -15.48 -15.61
N GLY A 196 8.98 -16.74 -15.81
CA GLY A 196 9.94 -17.84 -15.65
C GLY A 196 9.83 -18.56 -14.33
N GLN A 197 9.15 -18.02 -13.31
CA GLN A 197 8.87 -18.71 -12.03
C GLN A 197 7.70 -19.70 -12.19
N ILE A 198 7.65 -20.70 -11.30
CA ILE A 198 6.45 -21.53 -11.15
C ILE A 198 5.42 -20.74 -10.35
N ALA A 199 4.24 -20.56 -10.91
CA ALA A 199 3.14 -19.86 -10.24
C ALA A 199 2.82 -20.52 -8.88
N PRO A 200 2.79 -19.74 -7.77
CA PRO A 200 2.37 -20.24 -6.47
C PRO A 200 1.00 -20.90 -6.55
N ASP A 201 0.83 -22.07 -5.95
CA ASP A 201 -0.44 -22.78 -6.02
C ASP A 201 -1.56 -22.03 -5.31
N ILE A 202 -2.76 -22.13 -5.88
CA ILE A 202 -4.00 -21.56 -5.36
C ILE A 202 -4.93 -22.72 -5.10
N ASN A 203 -5.55 -22.78 -3.94
CA ASN A 203 -6.54 -23.81 -3.61
C ASN A 203 -7.73 -23.15 -2.91
N LEU A 204 -8.76 -22.81 -3.67
CA LEU A 204 -9.89 -22.01 -3.22
C LEU A 204 -11.21 -22.68 -3.61
N PRO A 205 -12.32 -22.36 -2.88
CA PRO A 205 -13.63 -22.89 -3.21
C PRO A 205 -14.18 -22.30 -4.53
N ASN A 206 -14.77 -23.16 -5.34
CA ASN A 206 -15.61 -22.81 -6.48
C ASN A 206 -17.00 -22.33 -6.03
N PRO A 207 -17.92 -21.95 -6.95
CA PRO A 207 -19.29 -21.58 -6.60
C PRO A 207 -20.07 -22.65 -5.82
N ASP A 208 -19.75 -23.94 -6.00
CA ASP A 208 -20.39 -25.04 -5.29
C ASP A 208 -19.77 -25.33 -3.91
N GLY A 209 -18.68 -24.64 -3.57
CA GLY A 209 -17.94 -24.78 -2.31
C GLY A 209 -16.86 -25.86 -2.35
N GLU A 210 -16.60 -26.45 -3.50
CA GLU A 210 -15.55 -27.45 -3.68
C GLU A 210 -14.19 -26.76 -3.87
N LEU A 211 -13.16 -27.27 -3.20
CA LEU A 211 -11.80 -26.75 -3.36
C LEU A 211 -11.21 -27.15 -4.72
N VAL A 212 -10.78 -26.18 -5.48
CA VAL A 212 -10.13 -26.37 -6.78
C VAL A 212 -8.74 -25.79 -6.74
N SER A 213 -7.73 -26.63 -6.99
CA SER A 213 -6.33 -26.19 -7.04
C SER A 213 -5.95 -25.71 -8.44
N LEU A 214 -5.18 -24.62 -8.53
CA LEU A 214 -4.57 -24.18 -9.79
C LEU A 214 -3.66 -25.29 -10.36
N SER A 215 -2.94 -26.00 -9.49
CA SER A 215 -2.08 -27.13 -9.87
C SER A 215 -2.86 -28.32 -10.48
N SER A 216 -4.16 -28.45 -10.26
CA SER A 216 -4.99 -29.48 -10.90
C SER A 216 -5.12 -29.30 -12.43
N LEU A 217 -4.80 -28.10 -12.92
CA LEU A 217 -4.84 -27.76 -14.34
C LEU A 217 -3.48 -27.96 -15.05
N ARG A 218 -2.50 -28.55 -14.38
CA ARG A 218 -1.20 -28.90 -15.01
C ARG A 218 -1.45 -29.77 -16.25
N GLY A 219 -0.59 -29.60 -17.25
CA GLY A 219 -0.76 -30.20 -18.58
C GLY A 219 -1.47 -29.29 -19.57
N LYS A 220 -2.07 -28.17 -19.12
CA LYS A 220 -2.69 -27.15 -19.97
C LYS A 220 -2.00 -25.82 -19.85
N TYR A 221 -2.09 -24.99 -20.90
CA TYR A 221 -1.89 -23.57 -20.76
C TYR A 221 -3.03 -22.97 -19.93
N VAL A 222 -2.72 -22.16 -18.94
CA VAL A 222 -3.72 -21.57 -18.05
C VAL A 222 -3.59 -20.06 -18.07
N LEU A 223 -4.67 -19.36 -18.39
CA LEU A 223 -4.82 -17.95 -18.08
C LEU A 223 -5.34 -17.85 -16.63
N LEU A 224 -4.47 -17.44 -15.71
CA LEU A 224 -4.87 -17.08 -14.37
C LEU A 224 -5.34 -15.62 -14.41
N ASP A 225 -6.63 -15.42 -14.09
CA ASP A 225 -7.35 -14.15 -14.20
C ASP A 225 -7.84 -13.69 -12.82
N PHE A 226 -7.49 -12.47 -12.42
CA PHE A 226 -8.00 -11.82 -11.22
C PHE A 226 -9.04 -10.77 -11.62
N TRP A 227 -10.27 -10.95 -11.17
CA TRP A 227 -11.40 -10.12 -11.55
C TRP A 227 -12.41 -9.89 -10.43
N ALA A 228 -13.46 -9.14 -10.67
CA ALA A 228 -14.64 -9.09 -9.80
C ALA A 228 -15.88 -8.62 -10.56
N SER A 229 -17.06 -9.02 -10.09
CA SER A 229 -18.34 -8.61 -10.70
C SER A 229 -18.60 -7.10 -10.63
N TRP A 230 -18.09 -6.45 -9.61
CA TRP A 230 -18.19 -5.00 -9.38
C TRP A 230 -17.17 -4.16 -10.15
N CYS A 231 -16.14 -4.77 -10.76
CA CYS A 231 -15.03 -4.07 -11.43
C CYS A 231 -15.44 -3.59 -12.83
N PRO A 232 -15.48 -2.28 -13.13
CA PRO A 232 -15.89 -1.77 -14.44
C PRO A 232 -14.91 -2.17 -15.55
N ASP A 233 -13.61 -2.10 -15.27
CA ASP A 233 -12.56 -2.42 -16.23
C ASP A 233 -12.56 -3.91 -16.59
N CYS A 234 -12.74 -4.79 -15.58
CA CYS A 234 -12.91 -6.22 -15.82
C CYS A 234 -14.09 -6.50 -16.76
N ARG A 235 -15.26 -5.86 -16.50
CA ARG A 235 -16.44 -6.02 -17.36
C ARG A 235 -16.23 -5.53 -18.79
N ARG A 236 -15.39 -4.52 -18.99
CA ARG A 236 -15.03 -4.02 -20.33
C ARG A 236 -14.19 -5.03 -21.10
N GLU A 237 -13.34 -5.81 -20.43
CA GLU A 237 -12.42 -6.77 -21.04
C GLU A 237 -13.02 -8.19 -21.17
N ILE A 238 -14.06 -8.53 -20.42
CA ILE A 238 -14.74 -9.83 -20.48
C ILE A 238 -15.05 -10.30 -21.91
N PRO A 239 -15.58 -9.48 -22.84
CA PRO A 239 -15.85 -9.95 -24.22
C PRO A 239 -14.61 -10.49 -24.94
N GLU A 240 -13.44 -9.89 -24.67
CA GLU A 240 -12.18 -10.33 -25.23
C GLU A 240 -11.67 -11.63 -24.60
N VAL A 241 -11.79 -11.75 -23.26
CA VAL A 241 -11.45 -12.98 -22.52
C VAL A 241 -12.32 -14.15 -23.00
N VAL A 242 -13.63 -13.94 -23.18
CA VAL A 242 -14.56 -14.96 -23.69
C VAL A 242 -14.22 -15.36 -25.12
N ASN A 243 -13.94 -14.38 -26.00
CA ASN A 243 -13.53 -14.65 -27.37
C ASN A 243 -12.21 -15.44 -27.44
N ALA A 244 -11.24 -15.10 -26.61
CA ALA A 244 -9.98 -15.85 -26.50
C ALA A 244 -10.22 -17.29 -26.04
N TYR A 245 -11.04 -17.48 -24.99
CA TYR A 245 -11.39 -18.81 -24.48
C TYR A 245 -12.05 -19.68 -25.55
N GLU A 246 -13.08 -19.19 -26.24
CA GLU A 246 -13.79 -19.93 -27.27
C GLU A 246 -12.88 -20.37 -28.43
N LYS A 247 -11.90 -19.56 -28.80
CA LYS A 247 -10.94 -19.89 -29.85
C LYS A 247 -9.81 -20.82 -29.43
N LEU A 248 -9.48 -20.85 -28.14
CA LEU A 248 -8.32 -21.56 -27.62
C LEU A 248 -8.65 -22.80 -26.77
N LYS A 249 -9.90 -22.98 -26.29
CA LYS A 249 -10.30 -24.10 -25.41
C LYS A 249 -9.93 -25.49 -25.95
N ASP A 250 -9.93 -25.66 -27.27
CA ASP A 250 -9.56 -26.91 -27.96
C ASP A 250 -8.03 -27.01 -28.25
N LYS A 251 -7.26 -25.97 -27.91
CA LYS A 251 -5.80 -25.91 -28.10
C LYS A 251 -5.04 -26.16 -26.79
N ASN A 252 -5.53 -27.05 -25.94
CA ASN A 252 -4.95 -27.35 -24.64
C ASN A 252 -4.85 -26.11 -23.70
N PHE A 253 -5.84 -25.23 -23.77
CA PHE A 253 -5.94 -23.99 -23.01
C PHE A 253 -7.15 -23.98 -22.08
N THR A 254 -7.03 -23.32 -20.95
CA THR A 254 -8.14 -23.05 -20.03
C THR A 254 -7.93 -21.75 -19.26
N ILE A 255 -8.96 -21.30 -18.55
CA ILE A 255 -8.88 -20.14 -17.66
C ILE A 255 -9.14 -20.58 -16.21
N TYR A 256 -8.44 -19.97 -15.26
CA TYR A 256 -8.68 -20.10 -13.83
C TYR A 256 -8.87 -18.70 -13.27
N SER A 257 -10.11 -18.34 -12.96
CA SER A 257 -10.44 -16.98 -12.49
C SER A 257 -10.59 -16.93 -10.98
N VAL A 258 -9.87 -16.02 -10.35
CA VAL A 258 -9.94 -15.68 -8.92
C VAL A 258 -10.77 -14.43 -8.76
N SER A 259 -11.92 -14.54 -8.11
CA SER A 259 -12.78 -13.39 -7.86
C SER A 259 -12.43 -12.67 -6.55
N LEU A 260 -12.41 -11.33 -6.63
CA LEU A 260 -12.29 -10.41 -5.49
C LEU A 260 -13.66 -9.93 -4.98
N ASP A 261 -14.73 -10.65 -5.24
CA ASP A 261 -16.05 -10.32 -4.69
C ASP A 261 -16.08 -10.51 -3.16
N ARG A 262 -16.99 -9.82 -2.49
CA ARG A 262 -17.23 -9.94 -1.03
C ARG A 262 -18.36 -10.90 -0.70
N ALA A 263 -19.18 -11.23 -1.69
CA ALA A 263 -20.36 -12.07 -1.51
C ALA A 263 -20.50 -13.02 -2.70
N LYS A 264 -21.03 -14.21 -2.42
CA LYS A 264 -21.21 -15.26 -3.41
C LYS A 264 -22.22 -14.89 -4.48
N GLU A 265 -23.35 -14.30 -4.10
CA GLU A 265 -24.47 -14.02 -5.02
C GLU A 265 -24.06 -13.11 -6.21
N PRO A 266 -23.45 -11.89 -6.03
CA PRO A 266 -23.03 -11.06 -7.14
C PRO A 266 -21.93 -11.72 -7.99
N TRP A 267 -21.04 -12.52 -7.39
CA TRP A 267 -20.00 -13.27 -8.09
C TRP A 267 -20.62 -14.30 -9.05
N VAL A 268 -21.51 -15.18 -8.54
CA VAL A 268 -22.18 -16.21 -9.34
C VAL A 268 -23.04 -15.57 -10.44
N LYS A 269 -23.79 -14.50 -10.10
CA LYS A 269 -24.56 -13.75 -11.09
C LYS A 269 -23.67 -13.17 -12.21
N GLY A 270 -22.47 -12.69 -11.87
CA GLY A 270 -21.50 -12.21 -12.87
C GLY A 270 -21.03 -13.34 -13.80
N ILE A 271 -20.72 -14.52 -13.27
CA ILE A 271 -20.35 -15.70 -14.05
C ILE A 271 -21.44 -16.05 -15.05
N GLU A 272 -22.69 -16.13 -14.58
CA GLU A 272 -23.87 -16.47 -15.43
C GLU A 272 -24.14 -15.39 -16.47
N GLN A 273 -24.17 -14.12 -16.06
CA GLN A 273 -24.47 -12.97 -16.92
C GLN A 273 -23.54 -12.87 -18.13
N TYR A 274 -22.27 -13.19 -17.94
CA TYR A 274 -21.24 -13.07 -18.97
C TYR A 274 -20.87 -14.40 -19.63
N ASN A 275 -21.54 -15.52 -19.28
CA ASN A 275 -21.28 -16.86 -19.80
C ASN A 275 -19.81 -17.29 -19.63
N LEU A 276 -19.26 -17.13 -18.44
CA LEU A 276 -17.86 -17.45 -18.14
C LEU A 276 -17.73 -18.96 -17.84
N ASN A 277 -17.59 -19.77 -18.92
CA ASN A 277 -17.69 -21.23 -18.86
C ASN A 277 -16.34 -21.91 -18.58
N TRP A 278 -15.66 -21.52 -17.49
CA TRP A 278 -14.37 -22.07 -17.04
C TRP A 278 -14.31 -22.13 -15.50
N THR A 279 -13.14 -22.43 -14.93
CA THR A 279 -12.98 -22.55 -13.48
C THR A 279 -12.98 -21.18 -12.82
N HIS A 280 -13.84 -21.02 -11.81
CA HIS A 280 -13.92 -19.83 -10.96
C HIS A 280 -13.77 -20.20 -9.50
N VAL A 281 -12.97 -19.43 -8.76
CA VAL A 281 -12.76 -19.59 -7.32
C VAL A 281 -12.78 -18.25 -6.60
N SER A 282 -13.06 -18.24 -5.30
CA SER A 282 -13.02 -17.02 -4.49
C SER A 282 -12.88 -17.31 -3.00
N GLU A 283 -12.13 -16.44 -2.29
CA GLU A 283 -12.15 -16.38 -0.82
C GLU A 283 -13.28 -15.49 -0.28
N LEU A 284 -13.92 -14.69 -1.13
CA LEU A 284 -14.89 -13.65 -0.78
C LEU A 284 -14.32 -12.60 0.20
N LYS A 285 -13.01 -12.39 0.18
CA LYS A 285 -12.27 -11.49 1.08
C LYS A 285 -11.87 -10.15 0.45
N TYR A 286 -12.31 -9.88 -0.78
CA TYR A 286 -11.98 -8.63 -1.48
C TYR A 286 -10.46 -8.46 -1.58
N TRP A 287 -9.93 -7.26 -1.31
CA TRP A 287 -8.49 -6.99 -1.29
C TRP A 287 -7.73 -7.62 -0.10
N GLN A 288 -8.43 -8.21 0.86
CA GLN A 288 -7.85 -8.94 2.01
C GLN A 288 -7.60 -10.42 1.69
N SER A 289 -7.79 -10.84 0.45
CA SER A 289 -7.47 -12.18 -0.04
C SER A 289 -5.97 -12.45 0.08
N GLU A 290 -5.61 -13.61 0.66
CA GLU A 290 -4.21 -14.04 0.76
C GLU A 290 -3.60 -14.31 -0.61
N VAL A 291 -4.41 -14.80 -1.56
CA VAL A 291 -3.96 -15.05 -2.94
C VAL A 291 -3.66 -13.75 -3.65
N VAL A 292 -4.50 -12.72 -3.50
CA VAL A 292 -4.28 -11.37 -4.04
C VAL A 292 -2.97 -10.78 -3.51
N ASN A 293 -2.71 -10.95 -2.21
CA ASN A 293 -1.46 -10.51 -1.60
C ASN A 293 -0.25 -11.29 -2.12
N ARG A 294 -0.34 -12.63 -2.20
CA ARG A 294 0.74 -13.50 -2.68
C ARG A 294 1.16 -13.19 -4.11
N TYR A 295 0.19 -12.90 -4.97
CA TYR A 295 0.43 -12.51 -6.36
C TYR A 295 0.74 -11.03 -6.56
N ALA A 296 0.89 -10.27 -5.49
CA ALA A 296 1.15 -8.83 -5.48
C ALA A 296 0.16 -8.01 -6.33
N ILE A 297 -1.11 -8.43 -6.36
CA ILE A 297 -2.17 -7.78 -7.14
C ILE A 297 -2.60 -6.48 -6.44
N ARG A 298 -2.56 -5.39 -7.17
CA ARG A 298 -2.92 -4.04 -6.68
C ARG A 298 -4.17 -3.47 -7.35
N TRP A 299 -4.48 -3.91 -8.56
CA TRP A 299 -5.70 -3.59 -9.31
C TRP A 299 -6.16 -4.80 -10.09
N ILE A 300 -7.35 -4.75 -10.59
CA ILE A 300 -7.97 -5.75 -11.47
C ILE A 300 -8.59 -5.04 -12.68
N PRO A 301 -8.61 -5.68 -13.87
CA PRO A 301 -8.18 -7.05 -14.11
C PRO A 301 -6.65 -7.21 -14.04
N ALA A 302 -6.17 -8.42 -13.73
CA ALA A 302 -4.77 -8.79 -13.78
C ALA A 302 -4.64 -10.23 -14.25
N TYR A 303 -3.67 -10.47 -15.17
CA TYR A 303 -3.54 -11.75 -15.87
C TYR A 303 -2.13 -12.32 -15.75
N PHE A 304 -2.05 -13.64 -15.58
CA PHE A 304 -0.81 -14.42 -15.69
C PHE A 304 -1.05 -15.56 -16.67
N LEU A 305 -0.23 -15.65 -17.73
CA LEU A 305 -0.29 -16.78 -18.63
C LEU A 305 0.73 -17.85 -18.18
N LEU A 306 0.24 -19.06 -17.95
CA LEU A 306 1.04 -20.18 -17.48
C LEU A 306 1.18 -21.23 -18.56
N ASP A 307 2.36 -21.85 -18.64
CA ASP A 307 2.59 -23.04 -19.46
C ASP A 307 2.02 -24.31 -18.82
N PRO A 308 2.01 -25.48 -19.51
CA PRO A 308 1.53 -26.74 -18.95
C PRO A 308 2.24 -27.22 -17.70
N GLN A 309 3.45 -26.75 -17.41
CA GLN A 309 4.20 -27.02 -16.17
C GLN A 309 3.83 -26.04 -15.06
N GLY A 310 3.05 -24.99 -15.37
CA GLY A 310 2.67 -23.91 -14.47
C GLY A 310 3.71 -22.83 -14.32
N LYS A 311 4.64 -22.75 -15.25
CA LYS A 311 5.62 -21.68 -15.32
C LYS A 311 4.96 -20.43 -15.92
N ILE A 312 5.20 -19.28 -15.33
CA ILE A 312 4.68 -17.98 -15.77
C ILE A 312 5.38 -17.59 -17.08
N LEU A 313 4.63 -17.44 -18.16
CA LEU A 313 5.09 -17.01 -19.46
C LEU A 313 4.95 -15.50 -19.66
N SER A 314 3.88 -14.90 -19.13
CA SER A 314 3.67 -13.46 -19.10
C SER A 314 2.91 -13.03 -17.87
N VAL A 315 3.12 -11.77 -17.51
CA VAL A 315 2.40 -11.06 -16.44
C VAL A 315 1.84 -9.79 -17.05
N ASP A 316 0.53 -9.73 -17.21
CA ASP A 316 -0.17 -8.61 -17.80
C ASP A 316 -1.02 -7.94 -16.71
N LEU A 317 -0.48 -6.87 -16.17
CA LEU A 317 -1.15 -6.06 -15.15
C LEU A 317 -1.81 -4.81 -15.78
N GLU A 318 -1.85 -4.75 -17.12
CA GLU A 318 -2.45 -3.68 -17.90
C GLU A 318 -3.35 -4.26 -19.00
N SER A 319 -4.42 -3.57 -19.33
CA SER A 319 -5.53 -4.06 -20.17
C SER A 319 -5.15 -4.50 -21.59
N ASP A 320 -4.08 -3.95 -22.16
CA ASP A 320 -3.69 -4.24 -23.55
C ASP A 320 -2.75 -5.46 -23.68
N GLY A 321 -2.32 -6.02 -22.54
CA GLY A 321 -1.33 -7.11 -22.51
C GLY A 321 -1.89 -8.49 -22.85
N LEU A 322 -3.15 -8.77 -22.48
CA LEU A 322 -3.75 -10.10 -22.59
C LEU A 322 -3.65 -10.69 -24.02
N VAL A 323 -4.15 -9.96 -25.02
CA VAL A 323 -4.15 -10.43 -26.41
C VAL A 323 -2.73 -10.62 -26.92
N LYS A 324 -1.84 -9.69 -26.63
CA LYS A 324 -0.43 -9.78 -27.04
C LYS A 324 0.24 -11.02 -26.46
N SER A 325 -0.01 -11.34 -25.20
CA SER A 325 0.55 -12.50 -24.52
C SER A 325 0.01 -13.81 -25.09
N LEU A 326 -1.31 -13.90 -25.33
CA LEU A 326 -1.90 -15.07 -25.95
C LEU A 326 -1.42 -15.27 -27.40
N LYS A 327 -1.32 -14.20 -28.18
CA LYS A 327 -0.77 -14.27 -29.57
C LYS A 327 0.70 -14.70 -29.58
N ALA A 328 1.50 -14.31 -28.60
CA ALA A 328 2.90 -14.74 -28.52
C ALA A 328 3.04 -16.26 -28.35
N VAL A 329 2.06 -16.93 -27.72
CA VAL A 329 2.08 -18.38 -27.46
C VAL A 329 1.32 -19.16 -28.54
N PHE A 330 0.15 -18.68 -28.96
CA PHE A 330 -0.76 -19.43 -29.84
C PHE A 330 -0.79 -18.96 -31.29
N GLY A 331 -0.08 -17.87 -31.62
CA GLY A 331 -0.17 -17.20 -32.92
C GLY A 331 -1.47 -16.39 -33.06
N GLU A 332 -1.82 -16.02 -34.28
CA GLU A 332 -3.13 -15.43 -34.59
C GLU A 332 -4.23 -16.50 -34.39
N TYR A 333 -5.22 -16.22 -33.54
CA TYR A 333 -6.31 -17.15 -33.18
C TYR A 333 -7.69 -16.54 -33.41
#